data_9856627bc0eab52f1d464a8e3e3c3f26
#
_entry.id   9856627bc0eab52f1d464a8e3e3c3f26
#
_cell.length_a   1.000
_cell.length_b   1.000
_cell.length_c   1.000
_cell.angle_alpha   90.00
_cell.angle_beta   90.00
_cell.angle_gamma   90.00
#
_symmetry.space_group_name_H-M   'P 1'
#
loop_
_entity.id
_entity.type
_entity.pdbx_description
1 polymer ?
#
loop_
_entity_poly.entity_id
_entity_poly.type
_entity_poly.pdbx_seq_one_letter_code
_entity_poly.pdbx_strand_id
1 'polypeptide(L)'
;MCFSEDDKMEYIVIIIIAIITVLLLKIGLNVRLRDLKKVKELGYDENLKKIADKFPENIEICREVLKKLNNETVAVEENKESKASLYIAVTNKIIIANIKDTFTRIQTIAHECLHSVQSRRILLFNFVFSNIFLLYFIIALALILLNIGNSLIYILVFVFMAIIQYAVRSYLENEAMSKAVYVAKDYMEEYMKQSQDSEEKELQEQNIQEQKSRAKVALENNITEEDIQIITKNCEILNKIGIPLTSFYIILMSAVKIIILCVGAIV
;
A
#
# COMPACT_ATOMS: atom_id res chain seq x y z
N MET A 1 -4.76 -21.10 -39.96
CA MET A 1 -3.58 -21.98 -39.85
C MET A 1 -3.83 -22.85 -38.62
N CYS A 2 -4.07 -24.16 -38.76
CA CYS A 2 -4.21 -25.04 -37.60
C CYS A 2 -2.83 -25.11 -36.90
N PHE A 3 -2.79 -24.72 -35.64
CA PHE A 3 -1.60 -24.97 -34.81
C PHE A 3 -1.30 -26.47 -34.80
N SER A 4 -0.03 -26.83 -34.90
CA SER A 4 0.39 -28.23 -34.72
C SER A 4 0.10 -28.65 -33.26
N GLU A 5 -0.06 -29.95 -33.02
CA GLU A 5 -0.19 -30.44 -31.64
C GLU A 5 1.02 -30.04 -30.77
N ASP A 6 2.19 -29.92 -31.38
CA ASP A 6 3.43 -29.49 -30.70
C ASP A 6 3.34 -28.03 -30.20
N ASP A 7 2.75 -27.10 -31.02
CA ASP A 7 2.58 -25.72 -30.60
C ASP A 7 1.68 -25.60 -29.36
N LYS A 8 0.60 -26.39 -29.30
CA LYS A 8 -0.31 -26.41 -28.13
C LYS A 8 0.37 -26.93 -26.85
N MET A 9 1.27 -27.87 -26.99
CA MET A 9 2.06 -28.41 -25.86
C MET A 9 2.94 -27.35 -25.23
N GLU A 10 3.56 -26.45 -26.01
CA GLU A 10 4.38 -25.36 -25.46
C GLU A 10 3.60 -24.45 -24.54
N TYR A 11 2.38 -24.03 -24.93
CA TYR A 11 1.53 -23.18 -24.09
C TYR A 11 1.06 -23.88 -22.82
N ILE A 12 0.74 -25.16 -22.87
CA ILE A 12 0.39 -25.97 -21.70
C ILE A 12 1.57 -26.01 -20.72
N VAL A 13 2.79 -26.21 -21.21
CA VAL A 13 4.00 -26.20 -20.38
C VAL A 13 4.20 -24.84 -19.73
N ILE A 14 4.01 -23.73 -20.44
CA ILE A 14 4.11 -22.37 -19.87
C ILE A 14 3.06 -22.17 -18.76
N ILE A 15 1.83 -22.61 -18.97
CA ILE A 15 0.77 -22.55 -17.94
C ILE A 15 1.17 -23.32 -16.69
N ILE A 16 1.66 -24.55 -16.86
CA ILE A 16 2.11 -25.39 -15.72
C ILE A 16 3.24 -24.69 -14.97
N ILE A 17 4.26 -24.16 -15.68
CA ILE A 17 5.37 -23.42 -15.07
C ILE A 17 4.85 -22.18 -14.31
N ALA A 18 3.91 -21.43 -14.89
CA ALA A 18 3.34 -20.26 -14.23
C ALA A 18 2.62 -20.65 -12.92
N ILE A 19 1.82 -21.71 -12.94
CA ILE A 19 1.12 -22.21 -11.76
C ILE A 19 2.11 -22.68 -10.69
N ILE A 20 3.12 -23.48 -11.07
CA ILE A 20 4.15 -23.96 -10.14
C ILE A 20 4.90 -22.77 -9.54
N THR A 21 5.26 -21.78 -10.34
CA THR A 21 5.95 -20.56 -9.87
C THR A 21 5.11 -19.82 -8.83
N VAL A 22 3.82 -19.62 -9.07
CA VAL A 22 2.90 -18.99 -8.10
C VAL A 22 2.84 -19.79 -6.80
N LEU A 23 2.75 -21.13 -6.88
CA LEU A 23 2.69 -21.98 -5.69
C LEU A 23 4.01 -21.93 -4.88
N LEU A 24 5.15 -21.98 -5.56
CA LEU A 24 6.47 -21.88 -4.91
C LEU A 24 6.65 -20.50 -4.25
N LEU A 25 6.25 -19.42 -4.91
CA LEU A 25 6.33 -18.08 -4.36
C LEU A 25 5.35 -17.87 -3.20
N LYS A 26 4.15 -18.44 -3.24
CA LYS A 26 3.24 -18.45 -2.09
C LYS A 26 3.88 -19.09 -0.85
N ILE A 27 4.61 -20.21 -1.05
CA ILE A 27 5.32 -20.89 0.04
C ILE A 27 6.54 -20.06 0.47
N GLY A 28 7.37 -19.59 -0.46
CA GLY A 28 8.59 -18.82 -0.19
C GLY A 28 8.31 -17.48 0.51
N LEU A 29 7.22 -16.78 0.14
CA LEU A 29 6.74 -15.57 0.77
C LEU A 29 5.90 -15.84 2.03
N ASN A 30 5.69 -17.11 2.41
CA ASN A 30 4.91 -17.53 3.58
C ASN A 30 3.49 -16.93 3.64
N VAL A 31 2.83 -16.75 2.48
CA VAL A 31 1.47 -16.19 2.39
C VAL A 31 0.44 -17.24 2.83
N ARG A 32 -0.30 -16.95 3.90
CA ARG A 32 -1.29 -17.87 4.51
C ARG A 32 -2.68 -17.25 4.52
N LEU A 33 -3.69 -18.02 4.21
CA LEU A 33 -5.10 -17.56 4.25
C LEU A 33 -5.53 -17.10 5.65
N ARG A 34 -4.99 -17.72 6.72
CA ARG A 34 -5.27 -17.31 8.11
C ARG A 34 -4.77 -15.90 8.42
N ASP A 35 -3.75 -15.40 7.70
CA ASP A 35 -3.21 -14.07 7.91
C ASP A 35 -4.20 -13.00 7.42
N LEU A 36 -4.96 -13.30 6.36
CA LEU A 36 -6.06 -12.44 5.90
C LEU A 36 -7.17 -12.32 6.96
N LYS A 37 -7.47 -13.41 7.68
CA LYS A 37 -8.43 -13.38 8.78
C LYS A 37 -7.93 -12.45 9.90
N LYS A 38 -6.65 -12.55 10.25
CA LYS A 38 -6.04 -11.68 11.27
C LYS A 38 -6.05 -10.20 10.87
N VAL A 39 -5.75 -9.87 9.61
CA VAL A 39 -5.87 -8.51 9.08
C VAL A 39 -7.28 -7.98 9.24
N LYS A 40 -8.28 -8.81 8.90
CA LYS A 40 -9.68 -8.47 9.06
C LYS A 40 -10.06 -8.23 10.52
N GLU A 41 -9.66 -9.12 11.43
CA GLU A 41 -9.94 -9.01 12.88
C GLU A 41 -9.37 -7.71 13.46
N LEU A 42 -8.12 -7.37 13.13
CA LEU A 42 -7.50 -6.13 13.57
C LEU A 42 -8.21 -4.89 12.99
N GLY A 43 -8.68 -4.95 11.75
CA GLY A 43 -9.42 -3.86 11.11
C GLY A 43 -10.76 -3.52 11.79
N TYR A 44 -11.33 -4.47 12.55
CA TYR A 44 -12.58 -4.28 13.31
C TYR A 44 -12.37 -4.07 14.82
N ASP A 45 -11.12 -3.91 15.27
CA ASP A 45 -10.83 -3.66 16.68
C ASP A 45 -11.20 -2.23 17.08
N GLU A 46 -12.29 -2.12 17.85
CA GLU A 46 -12.83 -0.82 18.29
C GLU A 46 -11.89 -0.09 19.26
N ASN A 47 -11.03 -0.78 20.00
CA ASN A 47 -10.07 -0.12 20.89
C ASN A 47 -8.97 0.56 20.08
N LEU A 48 -8.46 -0.13 19.04
CA LEU A 48 -7.45 0.46 18.13
C LEU A 48 -8.02 1.69 17.40
N LYS A 49 -9.29 1.64 17.00
CA LYS A 49 -9.96 2.80 16.38
C LYS A 49 -10.06 3.98 17.34
N LYS A 50 -10.53 3.74 18.57
CA LYS A 50 -10.64 4.80 19.60
C LYS A 50 -9.30 5.48 19.88
N ILE A 51 -8.19 4.72 19.90
CA ILE A 51 -6.86 5.31 20.06
C ILE A 51 -6.51 6.16 18.83
N ALA A 52 -6.76 5.65 17.62
CA ALA A 52 -6.48 6.40 16.40
C ALA A 52 -7.32 7.68 16.30
N ASP A 53 -8.54 7.69 16.82
CA ASP A 53 -9.45 8.86 16.81
C ASP A 53 -8.97 10.01 17.69
N LYS A 54 -8.04 9.77 18.64
CA LYS A 54 -7.42 10.81 19.44
C LYS A 54 -6.49 11.74 18.63
N PHE A 55 -6.05 11.31 17.46
CA PHE A 55 -5.17 12.10 16.59
C PHE A 55 -5.98 13.02 15.67
N PRO A 56 -5.39 14.12 15.15
CA PRO A 56 -6.09 15.13 14.36
C PRO A 56 -6.63 14.61 13.02
N GLU A 57 -7.19 15.49 12.22
CA GLU A 57 -7.75 15.16 10.90
C GLU A 57 -6.66 14.68 9.94
N ASN A 58 -7.03 13.81 9.01
CA ASN A 58 -6.11 13.15 8.08
C ASN A 58 -5.24 14.14 7.27
N ILE A 59 -5.81 15.28 6.86
CA ILE A 59 -5.08 16.32 6.13
C ILE A 59 -4.00 16.94 7.00
N GLU A 60 -4.28 17.18 8.27
CA GLU A 60 -3.34 17.76 9.22
C GLU A 60 -2.18 16.79 9.47
N ILE A 61 -2.49 15.51 9.77
CA ILE A 61 -1.47 14.45 9.89
C ILE A 61 -0.57 14.42 8.65
N CYS A 62 -1.17 14.46 7.45
CA CYS A 62 -0.42 14.40 6.21
C CYS A 62 0.53 15.58 6.04
N ARG A 63 0.09 16.80 6.33
CA ARG A 63 0.91 18.01 6.23
C ARG A 63 2.08 17.99 7.23
N GLU A 64 1.84 17.55 8.46
CA GLU A 64 2.89 17.46 9.47
C GLU A 64 3.91 16.37 9.12
N VAL A 65 3.46 15.21 8.64
CA VAL A 65 4.37 14.17 8.16
C VAL A 65 5.18 14.66 6.96
N LEU A 66 4.58 15.37 6.00
CA LEU A 66 5.31 15.95 4.86
C LEU A 66 6.33 17.00 5.31
N LYS A 67 6.01 17.81 6.31
CA LYS A 67 6.94 18.77 6.91
C LYS A 67 8.14 18.05 7.54
N LYS A 68 7.90 16.98 8.29
CA LYS A 68 8.98 16.12 8.86
C LYS A 68 9.88 15.51 7.76
N LEU A 69 9.31 15.17 6.63
CA LEU A 69 10.03 14.63 5.48
C LEU A 69 10.67 15.72 4.59
N ASN A 70 10.59 17.00 4.99
CA ASN A 70 11.06 18.16 4.22
C ASN A 70 10.48 18.22 2.80
N ASN A 71 9.20 17.89 2.63
CA ASN A 71 8.53 17.86 1.32
C ASN A 71 7.16 18.55 1.33
N GLU A 72 7.13 19.79 1.76
CA GLU A 72 5.91 20.60 1.88
C GLU A 72 5.31 21.05 0.52
N THR A 73 6.01 20.78 -0.59
CA THR A 73 5.55 21.14 -1.94
C THR A 73 4.44 20.23 -2.48
N VAL A 74 4.12 19.16 -1.78
CA VAL A 74 3.10 18.17 -2.17
C VAL A 74 1.71 18.74 -1.90
N ALA A 75 0.85 18.73 -2.92
CA ALA A 75 -0.56 19.06 -2.74
C ALA A 75 -1.28 17.93 -2.00
N VAL A 76 -2.11 18.25 -0.99
CA VAL A 76 -2.87 17.28 -0.22
C VAL A 76 -4.36 17.54 -0.39
N GLU A 77 -5.10 16.49 -0.74
CA GLU A 77 -6.56 16.53 -0.89
C GLU A 77 -7.18 15.28 -0.25
N GLU A 78 -8.29 15.44 0.43
CA GLU A 78 -9.11 14.33 0.92
C GLU A 78 -10.27 14.08 -0.05
N ASN A 79 -10.43 12.82 -0.48
CA ASN A 79 -11.54 12.39 -1.31
C ASN A 79 -12.31 11.27 -0.60
N LYS A 80 -13.48 11.62 -0.06
CA LYS A 80 -14.34 10.69 0.69
C LYS A 80 -14.93 9.56 -0.16
N GLU A 81 -14.96 9.71 -1.48
CA GLU A 81 -15.43 8.68 -2.41
C GLU A 81 -14.31 7.72 -2.82
N SER A 82 -13.06 8.10 -2.59
CA SER A 82 -11.91 7.24 -2.92
C SER A 82 -11.85 6.03 -1.99
N LYS A 83 -11.60 4.85 -2.56
CA LYS A 83 -11.45 3.60 -1.81
C LYS A 83 -10.03 3.38 -1.28
N ALA A 84 -9.05 4.13 -1.77
CA ALA A 84 -7.66 4.01 -1.39
C ALA A 84 -6.96 5.37 -1.43
N SER A 85 -6.08 5.60 -0.48
CA SER A 85 -5.16 6.72 -0.51
C SER A 85 -4.06 6.44 -1.54
N LEU A 86 -3.56 7.49 -2.19
CA LEU A 86 -2.49 7.34 -3.18
C LEU A 86 -1.71 8.65 -3.40
N TYR A 87 -0.40 8.51 -3.62
CA TYR A 87 0.45 9.57 -4.14
C TYR A 87 0.51 9.53 -5.66
N ILE A 88 0.27 10.66 -6.33
CA ILE A 88 0.31 10.81 -7.78
C ILE A 88 1.59 11.56 -8.16
N ALA A 89 2.61 10.84 -8.59
CA ALA A 89 3.93 11.40 -8.92
C ALA A 89 3.90 12.42 -10.08
N VAL A 90 2.95 12.29 -11.02
CA VAL A 90 2.81 13.21 -12.18
C VAL A 90 2.42 14.60 -11.72
N THR A 91 1.44 14.71 -10.82
CA THR A 91 0.88 15.98 -10.32
C THR A 91 1.47 16.40 -8.98
N ASN A 92 2.37 15.62 -8.38
CA ASN A 92 2.92 15.83 -7.05
C ASN A 92 1.83 16.03 -6.00
N LYS A 93 0.86 15.10 -5.94
CA LYS A 93 -0.34 15.23 -5.12
C LYS A 93 -0.61 13.94 -4.34
N ILE A 94 -0.99 14.07 -3.07
CA ILE A 94 -1.54 12.99 -2.26
C ILE A 94 -3.05 13.14 -2.21
N ILE A 95 -3.77 12.06 -2.54
CA ILE A 95 -5.20 11.93 -2.33
C ILE A 95 -5.40 10.99 -1.15
N ILE A 96 -6.02 11.47 -0.08
CA ILE A 96 -6.34 10.68 1.11
C ILE A 96 -7.77 10.17 0.96
N ALA A 97 -7.96 8.86 1.08
CA ALA A 97 -9.28 8.22 1.09
C ALA A 97 -9.99 8.44 2.43
N ASN A 98 -11.26 8.04 2.51
CA ASN A 98 -12.01 8.04 3.77
C ASN A 98 -11.50 6.93 4.70
N ILE A 99 -10.42 7.22 5.42
CA ILE A 99 -9.73 6.28 6.33
C ILE A 99 -9.81 6.70 7.80
N LYS A 100 -10.64 7.70 8.14
CA LYS A 100 -10.74 8.24 9.50
C LYS A 100 -11.06 7.14 10.52
N ASP A 101 -11.93 6.20 10.17
CA ASP A 101 -12.36 5.12 11.05
C ASP A 101 -11.40 3.92 11.08
N THR A 102 -10.19 4.05 10.53
CA THR A 102 -9.21 2.96 10.52
C THR A 102 -8.06 3.25 11.48
N PHE A 103 -7.67 2.29 12.30
CA PHE A 103 -6.54 2.47 13.21
C PHE A 103 -5.20 2.63 12.48
N THR A 104 -5.12 2.18 11.23
CA THR A 104 -3.91 2.28 10.39
C THR A 104 -3.79 3.64 9.69
N ARG A 105 -4.72 4.58 9.89
CA ARG A 105 -4.79 5.82 9.13
C ARG A 105 -3.49 6.62 9.12
N ILE A 106 -2.80 6.69 10.27
CA ILE A 106 -1.54 7.43 10.40
C ILE A 106 -0.44 6.74 9.58
N GLN A 107 -0.35 5.41 9.69
CA GLN A 107 0.60 4.61 8.89
C GLN A 107 0.29 4.71 7.39
N THR A 108 -0.98 4.67 6.99
CA THR A 108 -1.40 4.79 5.58
C THR A 108 -1.02 6.17 5.03
N ILE A 109 -1.24 7.23 5.79
CA ILE A 109 -0.83 8.58 5.41
C ILE A 109 0.70 8.67 5.30
N ALA A 110 1.43 8.15 6.28
CA ALA A 110 2.90 8.11 6.25
C ALA A 110 3.43 7.34 5.04
N HIS A 111 2.76 6.25 4.63
CA HIS A 111 3.09 5.48 3.43
C HIS A 111 2.99 6.33 2.16
N GLU A 112 1.90 7.07 1.97
CA GLU A 112 1.74 7.96 0.81
C GLU A 112 2.73 9.15 0.83
N CYS A 113 3.01 9.69 2.03
CA CYS A 113 4.04 10.72 2.18
C CYS A 113 5.43 10.19 1.82
N LEU A 114 5.75 8.95 2.15
CA LEU A 114 7.03 8.31 1.79
C LEU A 114 7.16 8.13 0.27
N HIS A 115 6.09 7.79 -0.44
CA HIS A 115 6.12 7.78 -1.90
C HIS A 115 6.52 9.14 -2.48
N SER A 116 6.12 10.25 -1.86
CA SER A 116 6.45 11.60 -2.34
C SER A 116 7.94 11.95 -2.23
N VAL A 117 8.70 11.28 -1.36
CA VAL A 117 10.15 11.47 -1.19
C VAL A 117 11.00 10.39 -1.87
N GLN A 118 10.37 9.37 -2.44
CA GLN A 118 11.07 8.38 -3.28
C GLN A 118 11.57 9.01 -4.58
N SER A 119 12.47 8.30 -5.28
CA SER A 119 12.98 8.75 -6.56
C SER A 119 11.86 9.00 -7.58
N ARG A 120 11.59 10.27 -7.88
CA ARG A 120 10.58 10.67 -8.87
C ARG A 120 10.78 9.99 -10.23
N ARG A 121 12.04 9.73 -10.63
CA ARG A 121 12.34 9.04 -11.89
C ARG A 121 11.81 7.61 -11.88
N ILE A 122 11.99 6.89 -10.78
CA ILE A 122 11.52 5.50 -10.64
C ILE A 122 10.00 5.47 -10.55
N LEU A 123 9.37 6.41 -9.84
CA LEU A 123 7.91 6.52 -9.75
C LEU A 123 7.27 6.81 -11.11
N LEU A 124 7.82 7.76 -11.87
CA LEU A 124 7.35 8.06 -13.22
C LEU A 124 7.58 6.88 -14.18
N PHE A 125 8.76 6.23 -14.08
CA PHE A 125 9.01 5.00 -14.83
C PHE A 125 7.97 3.92 -14.51
N ASN A 126 7.70 3.66 -13.21
CA ASN A 126 6.68 2.71 -12.79
C ASN A 126 5.30 3.07 -13.36
N PHE A 127 4.92 4.35 -13.31
CA PHE A 127 3.63 4.81 -13.86
C PHE A 127 3.53 4.56 -15.37
N VAL A 128 4.52 5.01 -16.14
CA VAL A 128 4.54 4.86 -17.60
C VAL A 128 4.62 3.39 -17.98
N PHE A 129 5.51 2.64 -17.34
CA PHE A 129 5.72 1.22 -17.63
C PHE A 129 4.48 0.38 -17.30
N SER A 130 3.78 0.66 -16.21
CA SER A 130 2.54 -0.04 -15.84
C SER A 130 1.44 0.15 -16.91
N ASN A 131 1.34 1.36 -17.49
CA ASN A 131 0.39 1.62 -18.56
C ASN A 131 0.80 0.92 -19.88
N ILE A 132 2.09 0.94 -20.23
CA ILE A 132 2.61 0.22 -21.39
C ILE A 132 2.40 -1.30 -21.21
N PHE A 133 2.67 -1.83 -20.03
CA PHE A 133 2.46 -3.25 -19.69
C PHE A 133 1.00 -3.68 -19.85
N LEU A 134 0.05 -2.86 -19.41
CA LEU A 134 -1.38 -3.13 -19.60
C LEU A 134 -1.78 -3.05 -21.09
N LEU A 135 -1.32 -2.00 -21.80
CA LEU A 135 -1.60 -1.83 -23.22
C LEU A 135 -1.01 -2.99 -24.04
N TYR A 136 0.22 -3.38 -23.74
CA TYR A 136 0.85 -4.54 -24.38
C TYR A 136 0.04 -5.83 -24.18
N PHE A 137 -0.46 -6.09 -22.97
CA PHE A 137 -1.32 -7.24 -22.69
C PHE A 137 -2.56 -7.25 -23.60
N ILE A 138 -3.24 -6.11 -23.74
CA ILE A 138 -4.46 -6.00 -24.58
C ILE A 138 -4.13 -6.24 -26.04
N ILE A 139 -3.07 -5.62 -26.56
CA ILE A 139 -2.62 -5.76 -27.95
C ILE A 139 -2.18 -7.20 -28.21
N ALA A 140 -1.36 -7.78 -27.36
CA ALA A 140 -0.88 -9.16 -27.52
C ALA A 140 -2.06 -10.15 -27.53
N LEU A 141 -3.02 -9.99 -26.62
CA LEU A 141 -4.21 -10.83 -26.59
C LEU A 141 -5.02 -10.71 -27.89
N ALA A 142 -5.22 -9.49 -28.40
CA ALA A 142 -5.94 -9.27 -29.66
C ALA A 142 -5.21 -9.92 -30.86
N LEU A 143 -3.88 -9.76 -30.95
CA LEU A 143 -3.08 -10.37 -32.03
C LEU A 143 -3.10 -11.90 -31.95
N ILE A 144 -3.04 -12.47 -30.77
CA ILE A 144 -3.14 -13.92 -30.55
C ILE A 144 -4.49 -14.44 -31.00
N LEU A 145 -5.60 -13.81 -30.58
CA LEU A 145 -6.96 -14.22 -30.95
C LEU A 145 -7.24 -14.07 -32.47
N LEU A 146 -6.57 -13.12 -33.12
CA LEU A 146 -6.67 -12.93 -34.59
C LEU A 146 -5.68 -13.81 -35.34
N ASN A 147 -4.88 -14.65 -34.68
CA ASN A 147 -3.83 -15.48 -35.29
C ASN A 147 -2.80 -14.66 -36.10
N ILE A 148 -2.47 -13.45 -35.67
CA ILE A 148 -1.50 -12.57 -36.30
C ILE A 148 -0.12 -12.71 -35.59
N GLY A 149 0.89 -13.11 -36.33
CA GLY A 149 2.26 -13.25 -35.87
C GLY A 149 2.51 -14.49 -35.02
N ASN A 150 3.53 -14.44 -34.15
CA ASN A 150 3.93 -15.58 -33.33
C ASN A 150 3.52 -15.38 -31.87
N SER A 151 2.53 -16.14 -31.42
CA SER A 151 1.97 -16.06 -30.06
C SER A 151 3.00 -16.30 -28.98
N LEU A 152 3.95 -17.23 -29.20
CA LEU A 152 5.01 -17.52 -28.23
C LEU A 152 5.90 -16.28 -27.98
N ILE A 153 6.27 -15.55 -29.02
CA ILE A 153 7.06 -14.32 -28.89
C ILE A 153 6.31 -13.28 -28.05
N TYR A 154 5.01 -13.09 -28.30
CA TYR A 154 4.20 -12.15 -27.52
C TYR A 154 4.15 -12.52 -26.03
N ILE A 155 4.00 -13.81 -25.74
CA ILE A 155 3.97 -14.31 -24.36
C ILE A 155 5.34 -14.11 -23.69
N LEU A 156 6.45 -14.45 -24.37
CA LEU A 156 7.80 -14.29 -23.81
C LEU A 156 8.14 -12.82 -23.53
N VAL A 157 7.79 -11.91 -24.42
CA VAL A 157 7.96 -10.46 -24.19
C VAL A 157 7.11 -10.01 -23.00
N PHE A 158 5.87 -10.50 -22.88
CA PHE A 158 5.02 -10.18 -21.74
C PHE A 158 5.61 -10.69 -20.41
N VAL A 159 6.15 -11.90 -20.38
CA VAL A 159 6.85 -12.47 -19.20
C VAL A 159 8.02 -11.58 -18.80
N PHE A 160 8.86 -11.15 -19.76
CA PHE A 160 9.98 -10.26 -19.49
C PHE A 160 9.51 -8.93 -18.89
N MET A 161 8.46 -8.32 -19.47
CA MET A 161 7.86 -7.09 -18.93
C MET A 161 7.27 -7.31 -17.53
N ALA A 162 6.68 -8.47 -17.26
CA ALA A 162 6.13 -8.81 -15.95
C ALA A 162 7.22 -8.86 -14.86
N ILE A 163 8.42 -9.37 -15.18
CA ILE A 163 9.57 -9.39 -14.27
C ILE A 163 10.00 -7.97 -13.92
N ILE A 164 10.13 -7.08 -14.92
CA ILE A 164 10.49 -5.67 -14.70
C ILE A 164 9.41 -4.98 -13.84
N GLN A 165 8.14 -5.17 -14.17
CA GLN A 165 7.00 -4.61 -13.42
C GLN A 165 7.03 -5.05 -11.96
N TYR A 166 7.27 -6.35 -11.72
CA TYR A 166 7.40 -6.89 -10.36
C TYR A 166 8.57 -6.25 -9.61
N ALA A 167 9.75 -6.21 -10.20
CA ALA A 167 10.95 -5.69 -9.55
C ALA A 167 10.78 -4.22 -9.12
N VAL A 168 10.31 -3.37 -10.03
CA VAL A 168 10.16 -1.93 -9.78
C VAL A 168 9.06 -1.66 -8.76
N ARG A 169 7.90 -2.27 -8.95
CA ARG A 169 6.75 -2.03 -8.07
C ARG A 169 6.99 -2.59 -6.66
N SER A 170 7.53 -3.81 -6.54
CA SER A 170 7.86 -4.37 -5.23
C SER A 170 8.92 -3.55 -4.50
N TYR A 171 9.91 -3.00 -5.20
CA TYR A 171 10.90 -2.12 -4.62
C TYR A 171 10.25 -0.88 -4.00
N LEU A 172 9.40 -0.17 -4.75
CA LEU A 172 8.72 1.05 -4.29
C LEU A 172 7.80 0.79 -3.10
N GLU A 173 6.95 -0.22 -3.22
CA GLU A 173 5.97 -0.58 -2.18
C GLU A 173 6.65 -1.07 -0.89
N ASN A 174 7.63 -1.98 -1.01
CA ASN A 174 8.31 -2.54 0.16
C ASN A 174 9.11 -1.47 0.92
N GLU A 175 9.74 -0.55 0.21
CA GLU A 175 10.45 0.57 0.84
C GLU A 175 9.47 1.47 1.61
N ALA A 176 8.37 1.89 0.99
CA ALA A 176 7.36 2.74 1.62
C ALA A 176 6.68 2.04 2.81
N MET A 177 6.23 0.79 2.64
CA MET A 177 5.59 0.01 3.72
C MET A 177 6.51 -0.19 4.91
N SER A 178 7.78 -0.53 4.67
CA SER A 178 8.74 -0.80 5.75
C SER A 178 9.04 0.45 6.58
N LYS A 179 9.12 1.61 5.96
CA LYS A 179 9.42 2.89 6.63
C LYS A 179 8.19 3.54 7.26
N ALA A 180 6.99 3.28 6.73
CA ALA A 180 5.76 3.97 7.15
C ALA A 180 5.43 3.80 8.64
N VAL A 181 5.70 2.62 9.24
CA VAL A 181 5.46 2.39 10.67
C VAL A 181 6.35 3.28 11.53
N TYR A 182 7.62 3.42 11.16
CA TYR A 182 8.57 4.26 11.92
C TYR A 182 8.21 5.73 11.81
N VAL A 183 7.90 6.22 10.60
CA VAL A 183 7.48 7.60 10.38
C VAL A 183 6.17 7.91 11.10
N ALA A 184 5.22 6.97 11.09
CA ALA A 184 3.97 7.10 11.83
C ALA A 184 4.21 7.14 13.35
N LYS A 185 5.09 6.28 13.87
CA LYS A 185 5.47 6.27 15.29
C LYS A 185 6.11 7.59 15.70
N ASP A 186 7.10 8.07 14.96
CA ASP A 186 7.79 9.34 15.23
C ASP A 186 6.80 10.53 15.23
N TYR A 187 5.83 10.51 14.30
CA TYR A 187 4.77 11.51 14.28
C TYR A 187 3.90 11.45 15.55
N MET A 188 3.45 10.25 15.93
CA MET A 188 2.59 10.07 17.10
C MET A 188 3.27 10.48 18.40
N GLU A 189 4.56 10.15 18.57
CA GLU A 189 5.35 10.54 19.74
C GLU A 189 5.53 12.05 19.84
N GLU A 190 5.77 12.72 18.72
CA GLU A 190 5.92 14.17 18.68
C GLU A 190 4.61 14.89 18.97
N TYR A 191 3.51 14.42 18.36
CA TYR A 191 2.18 14.94 18.61
C TYR A 191 1.78 14.82 20.08
N MET A 192 2.05 13.67 20.71
CA MET A 192 1.82 13.46 22.14
C MET A 192 2.57 14.50 23.00
N LYS A 193 3.86 14.73 22.72
CA LYS A 193 4.67 15.72 23.47
C LYS A 193 4.13 17.13 23.30
N GLN A 194 3.78 17.52 22.07
CA GLN A 194 3.22 18.85 21.79
C GLN A 194 1.86 19.07 22.50
N SER A 195 1.03 18.03 22.57
CA SER A 195 -0.26 18.08 23.28
C SER A 195 -0.05 18.26 24.78
N GLN A 196 0.90 17.56 25.37
CA GLN A 196 1.25 17.67 26.82
C GLN A 196 1.80 19.07 27.15
N ASP A 197 2.72 19.59 26.34
CA ASP A 197 3.30 20.94 26.52
C ASP A 197 2.24 22.04 26.41
N SER A 198 1.25 21.86 25.55
CA SER A 198 0.15 22.80 25.39
C SER A 198 -0.80 22.80 26.58
N GLU A 199 -1.13 21.62 27.12
CA GLU A 199 -1.95 21.47 28.31
C GLU A 199 -1.27 22.04 29.58
N GLU A 200 0.04 21.81 29.74
CA GLU A 200 0.78 22.38 30.88
C GLU A 200 0.75 23.92 30.86
N LYS A 201 0.83 24.53 29.68
CA LYS A 201 0.74 25.99 29.54
C LYS A 201 -0.67 26.50 29.85
N GLU A 202 -1.72 25.84 29.37
CA GLU A 202 -3.11 26.21 29.67
C GLU A 202 -3.45 26.02 31.16
N LEU A 203 -2.91 24.99 31.82
CA LEU A 203 -3.11 24.76 33.26
C LEU A 203 -2.42 25.82 34.14
N GLN A 204 -1.33 26.42 33.67
CA GLN A 204 -0.65 27.51 34.38
C GLN A 204 -1.41 28.85 34.27
N GLU A 205 -2.24 29.04 33.25
CA GLU A 205 -2.99 30.28 33.03
C GLU A 205 -4.40 30.30 33.67
N GLN A 206 -4.93 29.20 34.21
CA GLN A 206 -6.33 29.07 34.69
C GLN A 206 -6.51 28.88 36.21
N ASN A 207 -7.63 29.42 36.73
CA ASN A 207 -8.05 29.37 38.13
C ASN A 207 -8.43 27.95 38.63
N ILE A 208 -8.10 27.63 39.89
CA ILE A 208 -8.08 26.30 40.51
C ILE A 208 -9.40 25.50 40.50
N GLN A 209 -10.55 26.13 40.35
CA GLN A 209 -11.85 25.44 40.47
C GLN A 209 -12.39 24.83 39.15
N GLU A 210 -11.99 25.38 38.00
CA GLU A 210 -12.28 24.81 36.67
C GLU A 210 -11.33 23.66 36.31
N GLN A 211 -10.18 23.60 36.91
CA GLN A 211 -9.14 22.59 36.68
C GLN A 211 -9.60 21.14 36.94
N LYS A 212 -10.40 20.89 38.00
CA LYS A 212 -10.79 19.51 38.39
C LYS A 212 -11.77 18.81 37.42
N SER A 213 -12.69 19.53 36.81
CA SER A 213 -13.63 18.94 35.86
C SER A 213 -13.02 18.79 34.45
N ARG A 214 -12.14 19.72 34.04
CA ARG A 214 -11.43 19.64 32.77
C ARG A 214 -10.30 18.63 32.80
N ALA A 215 -9.54 18.52 33.90
CA ALA A 215 -8.51 17.51 34.06
C ALA A 215 -9.03 16.07 33.91
N LYS A 216 -10.28 15.81 34.30
CA LYS A 216 -10.89 14.48 34.15
C LYS A 216 -11.27 14.16 32.69
N VAL A 217 -11.73 15.16 31.93
CA VAL A 217 -12.06 15.03 30.50
C VAL A 217 -10.77 15.02 29.66
N ALA A 218 -9.76 15.80 30.03
CA ALA A 218 -8.45 15.81 29.39
C ALA A 218 -7.74 14.46 29.58
N LEU A 219 -7.80 13.83 30.77
CA LEU A 219 -7.21 12.52 31.01
C LEU A 219 -7.82 11.38 30.17
N GLU A 220 -9.10 11.49 29.79
CA GLU A 220 -9.78 10.50 28.93
C GLU A 220 -9.41 10.65 27.45
N ASN A 221 -9.04 11.86 27.01
CA ASN A 221 -8.73 12.15 25.61
C ASN A 221 -7.21 12.20 25.30
N ASN A 222 -6.37 12.18 26.33
CA ASN A 222 -4.92 12.25 26.15
C ASN A 222 -4.36 10.98 25.53
N ILE A 223 -3.46 11.19 24.58
CA ILE A 223 -2.67 10.12 23.98
C ILE A 223 -1.58 9.72 24.95
N THR A 224 -1.47 8.44 25.22
CA THR A 224 -0.45 7.88 26.10
C THR A 224 0.65 7.18 25.29
N GLU A 225 1.81 7.01 25.92
CA GLU A 225 2.89 6.21 25.33
C GLU A 225 2.46 4.75 25.09
N GLU A 226 1.60 4.21 25.95
CA GLU A 226 1.00 2.88 25.78
C GLU A 226 0.10 2.81 24.53
N ASP A 227 -0.72 3.84 24.27
CA ASP A 227 -1.54 3.95 23.07
C ASP A 227 -0.69 3.87 21.79
N ILE A 228 0.43 4.63 21.76
CA ILE A 228 1.37 4.65 20.64
C ILE A 228 2.01 3.27 20.45
N GLN A 229 2.45 2.63 21.53
CA GLN A 229 3.05 1.30 21.48
C GLN A 229 2.05 0.25 20.94
N ILE A 230 0.79 0.31 21.38
CA ILE A 230 -0.27 -0.60 20.94
C ILE A 230 -0.51 -0.43 19.43
N ILE A 231 -0.71 0.80 18.94
CA ILE A 231 -0.91 1.06 17.50
C ILE A 231 0.31 0.60 16.70
N THR A 232 1.51 1.01 17.10
CA THR A 232 2.76 0.68 16.39
C THR A 232 2.94 -0.82 16.27
N LYS A 233 2.77 -1.58 17.37
CA LYS A 233 2.87 -3.04 17.37
C LYS A 233 1.88 -3.70 16.41
N ASN A 234 0.64 -3.23 16.37
CA ASN A 234 -0.37 -3.76 15.46
C ASN A 234 -0.08 -3.39 13.99
N CYS A 235 0.42 -2.20 13.73
CA CYS A 235 0.91 -1.78 12.42
C CYS A 235 2.11 -2.64 11.94
N GLU A 236 3.06 -2.97 12.82
CA GLU A 236 4.15 -3.89 12.51
C GLU A 236 3.65 -5.30 12.15
N ILE A 237 2.66 -5.80 12.88
CA ILE A 237 2.03 -7.10 12.58
C ILE A 237 1.38 -7.06 11.19
N LEU A 238 0.66 -5.97 10.86
CA LEU A 238 0.06 -5.82 9.53
C LEU A 238 1.12 -5.71 8.43
N ASN A 239 2.23 -5.02 8.66
CA ASN A 239 3.32 -4.95 7.68
C ASN A 239 3.99 -6.31 7.42
N LYS A 240 4.21 -7.10 8.47
CA LYS A 240 4.75 -8.47 8.34
C LYS A 240 3.86 -9.37 7.46
N ILE A 241 2.56 -9.09 7.42
CA ILE A 241 1.60 -9.79 6.56
C ILE A 241 1.48 -9.08 5.20
N GLY A 242 1.39 -7.78 5.19
CA GLY A 242 1.08 -6.95 4.02
C GLY A 242 2.19 -6.96 2.98
N ILE A 243 3.46 -6.84 3.38
CA ILE A 243 4.59 -6.81 2.45
C ILE A 243 4.67 -8.09 1.59
N PRO A 244 4.70 -9.31 2.17
CA PRO A 244 4.66 -10.54 1.37
C PRO A 244 3.40 -10.68 0.53
N LEU A 245 2.26 -10.27 1.07
CA LEU A 245 0.97 -10.36 0.39
C LEU A 245 0.92 -9.44 -0.83
N THR A 246 1.42 -8.20 -0.73
CA THR A 246 1.49 -7.25 -1.85
C THR A 246 2.42 -7.77 -2.94
N SER A 247 3.62 -8.26 -2.57
CA SER A 247 4.55 -8.87 -3.52
C SER A 247 3.94 -10.08 -4.22
N PHE A 248 3.27 -10.96 -3.47
CA PHE A 248 2.57 -12.12 -4.03
C PHE A 248 1.44 -11.71 -4.98
N TYR A 249 0.65 -10.69 -4.62
CA TYR A 249 -0.45 -10.21 -5.45
C TYR A 249 0.03 -9.69 -6.81
N ILE A 250 1.14 -8.96 -6.86
CA ILE A 250 1.70 -8.45 -8.12
C ILE A 250 2.07 -9.62 -9.07
N ILE A 251 2.69 -10.67 -8.51
CA ILE A 251 3.06 -11.87 -9.28
C ILE A 251 1.82 -12.63 -9.74
N LEU A 252 0.86 -12.84 -8.85
CA LEU A 252 -0.38 -13.55 -9.17
C LEU A 252 -1.12 -12.89 -10.32
N MET A 253 -1.26 -11.55 -10.30
CA MET A 253 -1.93 -10.81 -11.37
C MET A 253 -1.19 -10.91 -12.71
N SER A 254 0.14 -10.98 -12.69
CA SER A 254 0.94 -11.21 -13.91
C SER A 254 0.79 -12.65 -14.42
N ALA A 255 0.81 -13.64 -13.54
CA ALA A 255 0.62 -15.05 -13.90
C ALA A 255 -0.77 -15.32 -14.51
N VAL A 256 -1.81 -14.71 -13.95
CA VAL A 256 -3.18 -14.79 -14.53
C VAL A 256 -3.20 -14.25 -15.96
N LYS A 257 -2.56 -13.12 -16.24
CA LYS A 257 -2.48 -12.56 -17.60
C LYS A 257 -1.70 -13.47 -18.55
N ILE A 258 -0.59 -14.08 -18.09
CA ILE A 258 0.18 -15.05 -18.88
C ILE A 258 -0.71 -16.25 -19.23
N ILE A 259 -1.47 -16.78 -18.28
CA ILE A 259 -2.40 -17.90 -18.50
C ILE A 259 -3.46 -17.52 -19.52
N ILE A 260 -4.03 -16.30 -19.44
CA ILE A 260 -5.01 -15.82 -20.41
C ILE A 260 -4.41 -15.76 -21.83
N LEU A 261 -3.18 -15.26 -22.00
CA LEU A 261 -2.50 -15.23 -23.29
C LEU A 261 -2.26 -16.66 -23.84
N CYS A 262 -1.82 -17.58 -22.98
CA CYS A 262 -1.59 -18.99 -23.38
C CYS A 262 -2.90 -19.67 -23.78
N VAL A 263 -3.99 -19.48 -23.02
CA VAL A 263 -5.30 -20.03 -23.35
C VAL A 263 -5.80 -19.45 -24.69
N GLY A 264 -5.65 -18.14 -24.90
CA GLY A 264 -5.98 -17.51 -26.19
C GLY A 264 -5.18 -18.08 -27.37
N ALA A 265 -3.95 -18.52 -27.15
CA ALA A 265 -3.11 -19.16 -28.18
C ALA A 265 -3.48 -20.63 -28.47
N ILE A 266 -4.15 -21.32 -27.54
CA ILE A 266 -4.59 -22.72 -27.72
C ILE A 266 -5.94 -22.79 -28.46
N VAL A 267 -6.81 -21.80 -28.30
CA VAL A 267 -8.14 -21.72 -28.87
C VAL A 267 -8.07 -21.24 -30.31
#